data_75d34c94ae24e1250a9db4691b722288
#
_entry.id   75d34c94ae24e1250a9db4691b722288
#
_cell.length_a   1.000
_cell.length_b   1.000
_cell.length_c   1.000
_cell.angle_alpha   90.00
_cell.angle_beta   90.00
_cell.angle_gamma   90.00
#
_symmetry.space_group_name_H-M   'P 1'
#
loop_
_entity.id
_entity.type
_entity.pdbx_description
1 polymer ?
#
loop_
_entity_poly.entity_id
_entity_poly.type
_entity_poly.pdbx_seq_one_letter_code
_entity_poly.pdbx_strand_id
1 'polypeptide(L)'
;MLDIKIVNGTSVHNTPIEIGIKDQKIVEVAASIEKAATEIIDVKGQYVSYGWIDAHVHCYEKMSLYYDYPDEIGIKKGVTTIIDAGSSGESNIKEFYELAKNAKTNVRALMNISKFGIVEQDELADLSKINEEINVER
;
A
#
# COMPACT_ATOMS: atom_id res chain seq x y z
N MET A 1 -16.63 -17.55 -17.93
CA MET A 1 -15.23 -18.00 -17.91
C MET A 1 -14.43 -16.94 -17.15
N LEU A 2 -13.58 -17.34 -16.24
CA LEU A 2 -12.67 -16.45 -15.49
C LEU A 2 -11.44 -16.13 -16.34
N ASP A 3 -10.76 -15.03 -16.05
CA ASP A 3 -9.46 -14.73 -16.66
C ASP A 3 -8.37 -15.53 -15.96
N ILE A 4 -8.34 -15.49 -14.63
CA ILE A 4 -7.38 -16.22 -13.79
C ILE A 4 -8.13 -16.96 -12.70
N LYS A 5 -7.68 -18.17 -12.40
CA LYS A 5 -8.10 -18.94 -11.22
C LYS A 5 -6.86 -19.34 -10.41
N ILE A 6 -6.81 -18.93 -9.15
CA ILE A 6 -5.79 -19.39 -8.20
C ILE A 6 -6.36 -20.62 -7.49
N VAL A 7 -5.63 -21.71 -7.48
CA VAL A 7 -6.07 -23.00 -6.91
C VAL A 7 -5.08 -23.54 -5.90
N ASN A 8 -5.53 -24.50 -5.09
CA ASN A 8 -4.73 -25.16 -4.07
C ASN A 8 -4.12 -24.22 -3.04
N GLY A 9 -4.82 -23.12 -2.70
CA GLY A 9 -4.40 -22.22 -1.64
C GLY A 9 -4.84 -22.70 -0.26
N THR A 10 -4.14 -22.23 0.77
CA THR A 10 -4.51 -22.35 2.17
C THR A 10 -4.82 -20.96 2.72
N SER A 11 -6.01 -20.75 3.25
CA SER A 11 -6.39 -19.49 3.88
C SER A 11 -5.66 -19.26 5.20
N VAL A 12 -5.70 -18.06 5.73
CA VAL A 12 -5.16 -17.73 7.07
C VAL A 12 -5.85 -18.52 8.22
N HIS A 13 -6.99 -19.14 7.95
CA HIS A 13 -7.69 -20.00 8.88
C HIS A 13 -7.42 -21.51 8.68
N ASN A 14 -6.38 -21.86 7.92
CA ASN A 14 -6.01 -23.23 7.57
C ASN A 14 -7.11 -24.01 6.83
N THR A 15 -7.90 -23.34 6.01
CA THR A 15 -8.92 -23.95 5.15
C THR A 15 -8.53 -23.83 3.68
N PRO A 16 -8.96 -24.77 2.80
CA PRO A 16 -8.77 -24.62 1.37
C PRO A 16 -9.39 -23.33 0.84
N ILE A 17 -8.70 -22.69 -0.10
CA ILE A 17 -9.19 -21.47 -0.75
C ILE A 17 -8.80 -21.47 -2.23
N GLU A 18 -9.74 -21.11 -3.07
CA GLU A 18 -9.54 -20.80 -4.48
C GLU A 18 -10.08 -19.39 -4.77
N ILE A 19 -9.48 -18.70 -5.71
CA ILE A 19 -9.85 -17.32 -6.07
C ILE A 19 -10.08 -17.25 -7.57
N GLY A 20 -11.24 -16.75 -7.96
CA GLY A 20 -11.61 -16.45 -9.33
C GLY A 20 -11.48 -14.96 -9.61
N ILE A 21 -10.74 -14.61 -10.68
CA ILE A 21 -10.50 -13.24 -11.11
C ILE A 21 -11.07 -13.06 -12.51
N LYS A 22 -11.77 -11.95 -12.71
CA LYS A 22 -12.28 -11.51 -14.01
C LYS A 22 -12.21 -9.99 -14.10
N ASP A 23 -11.80 -9.48 -15.26
CA ASP A 23 -11.67 -8.04 -15.52
C ASP A 23 -10.88 -7.33 -14.41
N GLN A 24 -9.74 -7.93 -14.00
CA GLN A 24 -8.84 -7.46 -12.94
C GLN A 24 -9.49 -7.35 -11.53
N LYS A 25 -10.62 -8.02 -11.32
CA LYS A 25 -11.33 -8.04 -10.03
C LYS A 25 -11.51 -9.45 -9.50
N ILE A 26 -11.39 -9.62 -8.21
CA ILE A 26 -11.79 -10.84 -7.53
C ILE A 26 -13.32 -10.90 -7.61
N VAL A 27 -13.85 -11.94 -8.27
CA VAL A 27 -15.28 -12.15 -8.47
C VAL A 27 -15.82 -13.37 -7.71
N GLU A 28 -14.94 -14.24 -7.25
CA GLU A 28 -15.31 -15.44 -6.49
C GLU A 28 -14.19 -15.86 -5.55
N VAL A 29 -14.55 -16.24 -4.34
CA VAL A 29 -13.65 -16.83 -3.34
C VAL A 29 -14.41 -18.01 -2.71
N ALA A 30 -13.88 -19.20 -2.81
CA ALA A 30 -14.52 -20.42 -2.30
C ALA A 30 -13.49 -21.49 -1.93
N ALA A 31 -13.91 -22.57 -1.29
CA ALA A 31 -13.04 -23.72 -1.05
C ALA A 31 -12.68 -24.46 -2.34
N SER A 32 -13.55 -24.39 -3.36
CA SER A 32 -13.34 -24.90 -4.71
C SER A 32 -14.19 -24.11 -5.70
N ILE A 33 -13.65 -23.82 -6.88
CA ILE A 33 -14.30 -23.10 -7.96
C ILE A 33 -14.35 -23.98 -9.20
N GLU A 34 -15.56 -24.36 -9.63
CA GLU A 34 -15.74 -25.21 -10.81
C GLU A 34 -15.60 -24.46 -12.13
N LYS A 35 -15.74 -23.13 -12.12
CA LYS A 35 -15.67 -22.31 -13.33
C LYS A 35 -14.34 -22.46 -14.04
N ALA A 36 -14.39 -22.62 -15.36
CA ALA A 36 -13.18 -22.60 -16.20
C ALA A 36 -12.52 -21.21 -16.20
N ALA A 37 -11.22 -21.20 -16.32
CA ALA A 37 -10.41 -19.98 -16.43
C ALA A 37 -9.46 -20.06 -17.62
N THR A 38 -9.05 -18.90 -18.14
CA THR A 38 -8.04 -18.80 -19.20
C THR A 38 -6.66 -19.18 -18.67
N GLU A 39 -6.36 -18.75 -17.43
CA GLU A 39 -5.11 -19.06 -16.73
C GLU A 39 -5.41 -19.71 -15.37
N ILE A 40 -4.62 -20.71 -15.00
CA ILE A 40 -4.69 -21.36 -13.70
C ILE A 40 -3.33 -21.23 -13.02
N ILE A 41 -3.34 -20.65 -11.82
CA ILE A 41 -2.16 -20.51 -10.97
C ILE A 41 -2.32 -21.48 -9.79
N ASP A 42 -1.52 -22.54 -9.79
CA ASP A 42 -1.48 -23.51 -8.67
C ASP A 42 -0.46 -23.05 -7.64
N VAL A 43 -0.93 -22.65 -6.47
CA VAL A 43 -0.08 -22.20 -5.36
C VAL A 43 0.37 -23.32 -4.43
N LYS A 44 0.09 -24.58 -4.77
CA LYS A 44 0.67 -25.79 -4.14
C LYS A 44 0.60 -25.80 -2.61
N GLY A 45 -0.53 -25.38 -2.05
CA GLY A 45 -0.75 -25.37 -0.61
C GLY A 45 -0.19 -24.13 0.12
N GLN A 46 0.37 -23.18 -0.59
CA GLN A 46 0.85 -21.94 0.03
C GLN A 46 -0.31 -21.16 0.67
N TYR A 47 0.04 -20.36 1.68
CA TYR A 47 -0.94 -19.48 2.31
C TYR A 47 -1.32 -18.33 1.36
N VAL A 48 -2.60 -18.04 1.36
CA VAL A 48 -3.21 -16.95 0.60
C VAL A 48 -3.91 -16.02 1.58
N SER A 49 -3.58 -14.73 1.54
CA SER A 49 -4.18 -13.70 2.37
C SER A 49 -4.60 -12.49 1.53
N TYR A 50 -5.36 -11.58 2.14
CA TYR A 50 -5.49 -10.23 1.62
C TYR A 50 -4.11 -9.57 1.53
N GLY A 51 -3.98 -8.57 0.64
CA GLY A 51 -2.78 -7.75 0.60
C GLY A 51 -2.58 -7.03 1.94
N TRP A 52 -1.35 -7.04 2.43
CA TRP A 52 -1.00 -6.42 3.70
C TRP A 52 -1.03 -4.90 3.61
N ILE A 53 -1.29 -4.27 4.74
CA ILE A 53 -1.21 -2.81 4.91
C ILE A 53 -0.09 -2.53 5.90
N ASP A 54 0.92 -1.76 5.46
CA ASP A 54 1.93 -1.21 6.36
C ASP A 54 1.52 0.23 6.71
N ALA A 55 1.21 0.45 7.96
CA ALA A 55 0.67 1.71 8.44
C ALA A 55 1.74 2.71 8.90
N HIS A 56 3.03 2.38 8.76
CA HIS A 56 4.10 3.27 9.18
C HIS A 56 5.34 3.08 8.32
N VAL A 57 5.41 3.81 7.23
CA VAL A 57 6.57 3.85 6.34
C VAL A 57 6.99 5.30 6.08
N HIS A 58 8.16 5.46 5.48
CA HIS A 58 8.63 6.73 4.92
C HIS A 58 9.00 6.49 3.47
N CYS A 59 8.23 7.07 2.54
CA CYS A 59 8.40 6.84 1.12
C CYS A 59 8.42 8.13 0.27
N TYR A 60 8.75 9.25 0.89
CA TYR A 60 8.91 10.52 0.19
C TYR A 60 10.37 10.68 -0.26
N GLU A 61 10.63 10.58 -1.55
CA GLU A 61 11.98 10.55 -2.14
C GLU A 61 12.78 11.85 -1.98
N LYS A 62 12.15 12.93 -1.48
CA LYS A 62 12.85 14.18 -1.15
C LYS A 62 13.50 14.18 0.21
N MET A 63 13.24 13.15 1.02
CA MET A 63 13.93 12.99 2.30
C MET A 63 15.40 12.62 2.06
N SER A 64 16.29 13.13 2.89
CA SER A 64 17.72 12.80 2.81
C SER A 64 18.03 11.45 3.49
N LEU A 65 17.20 11.02 4.45
CA LEU A 65 17.33 9.77 5.19
C LEU A 65 15.95 9.13 5.37
N TYR A 66 15.91 7.85 5.73
CA TYR A 66 14.72 7.09 6.12
C TYR A 66 13.67 6.88 5.04
N TYR A 67 13.98 7.06 3.76
CA TYR A 67 12.98 6.76 2.74
C TYR A 67 13.35 5.54 1.90
N ASP A 68 12.33 4.95 1.32
CA ASP A 68 12.47 3.94 0.29
C ASP A 68 11.39 4.16 -0.79
N TYR A 69 11.52 3.48 -1.92
CA TYR A 69 10.54 3.59 -3.00
C TYR A 69 9.28 2.77 -2.67
N PRO A 70 8.08 3.33 -2.92
CA PRO A 70 6.82 2.68 -2.58
C PRO A 70 6.70 1.23 -3.03
N ASP A 71 7.11 0.90 -4.26
CA ASP A 71 6.98 -0.45 -4.79
C ASP A 71 8.02 -1.42 -4.22
N GLU A 72 9.17 -0.91 -3.75
CA GLU A 72 10.21 -1.75 -3.13
C GLU A 72 9.79 -2.25 -1.75
N ILE A 73 9.16 -1.39 -0.95
CA ILE A 73 8.67 -1.73 0.39
C ILE A 73 7.22 -2.23 0.37
N GLY A 74 6.47 -1.92 -0.70
CA GLY A 74 5.08 -2.28 -0.90
C GLY A 74 4.91 -3.60 -1.64
N ILE A 75 4.43 -3.51 -2.88
CA ILE A 75 3.94 -4.67 -3.64
C ILE A 75 4.99 -5.77 -3.85
N LYS A 76 6.26 -5.43 -3.95
CA LYS A 76 7.35 -6.42 -4.05
C LYS A 76 7.54 -7.25 -2.76
N LYS A 77 7.00 -6.79 -1.64
CA LYS A 77 7.03 -7.49 -0.35
C LYS A 77 5.67 -8.09 0.05
N GLY A 78 4.67 -8.03 -0.84
CA GLY A 78 3.32 -8.49 -0.55
C GLY A 78 2.46 -7.46 0.20
N VAL A 79 2.97 -6.26 0.42
CA VAL A 79 2.25 -5.13 1.01
C VAL A 79 1.57 -4.35 -0.11
N THR A 80 0.26 -4.36 -0.16
CA THR A 80 -0.50 -3.73 -1.25
C THR A 80 -0.87 -2.27 -0.96
N THR A 81 -0.81 -1.88 0.31
CA THR A 81 -1.08 -0.51 0.76
C THR A 81 -0.04 -0.10 1.79
N ILE A 82 0.54 1.07 1.62
CA ILE A 82 1.46 1.68 2.57
C ILE A 82 0.94 3.04 3.00
N ILE A 83 1.20 3.40 4.25
CA ILE A 83 0.82 4.71 4.80
C ILE A 83 2.10 5.41 5.24
N ASP A 84 2.46 6.47 4.51
CA ASP A 84 3.58 7.32 4.90
C ASP A 84 3.24 8.06 6.20
N ALA A 85 4.10 7.92 7.18
CA ALA A 85 3.86 8.40 8.55
C ALA A 85 4.42 9.81 8.76
N GLY A 86 4.01 10.75 7.90
CA GLY A 86 4.29 12.16 8.10
C GLY A 86 5.62 12.63 7.50
N SER A 87 6.13 11.98 6.47
CA SER A 87 7.30 12.46 5.73
C SER A 87 7.08 13.84 5.13
N SER A 88 5.84 14.18 4.80
CA SER A 88 5.44 15.46 4.22
C SER A 88 4.49 16.23 5.12
N GLY A 89 4.55 17.55 5.03
CA GLY A 89 3.62 18.48 5.67
C GLY A 89 2.78 19.25 4.66
N GLU A 90 2.06 20.27 5.11
CA GLU A 90 1.14 21.05 4.28
C GLU A 90 1.80 21.62 3.02
N SER A 91 3.03 22.08 3.14
CA SER A 91 3.73 22.76 2.04
C SER A 91 4.19 21.84 0.91
N ASN A 92 4.34 20.54 1.15
CA ASN A 92 4.89 19.59 0.18
C ASN A 92 4.06 18.30 0.00
N ILE A 93 2.94 18.14 0.70
CA ILE A 93 2.08 16.96 0.56
C ILE A 93 1.56 16.75 -0.87
N LYS A 94 1.32 17.82 -1.61
CA LYS A 94 0.87 17.72 -3.00
C LYS A 94 1.96 17.15 -3.90
N GLU A 95 3.21 17.59 -3.72
CA GLU A 95 4.35 17.04 -4.43
C GLU A 95 4.55 15.56 -4.10
N PHE A 96 4.44 15.19 -2.82
CA PHE A 96 4.48 13.80 -2.40
C PHE A 96 3.48 12.93 -3.17
N TYR A 97 2.22 13.35 -3.26
CA TYR A 97 1.20 12.59 -3.99
C TYR A 97 1.46 12.52 -5.50
N GLU A 98 1.99 13.59 -6.10
CA GLU A 98 2.36 13.55 -7.53
C GLU A 98 3.46 12.51 -7.79
N LEU A 99 4.46 12.41 -6.92
CA LEU A 99 5.52 11.40 -7.03
C LEU A 99 4.96 9.98 -6.80
N ALA A 100 4.07 9.81 -5.83
CA ALA A 100 3.46 8.52 -5.50
C ALA A 100 2.48 7.99 -6.57
N LYS A 101 1.93 8.81 -7.44
CA LYS A 101 0.95 8.41 -8.47
C LYS A 101 1.41 7.29 -9.39
N ASN A 102 2.70 7.17 -9.63
CA ASN A 102 3.26 6.17 -10.54
C ASN A 102 3.51 4.81 -9.86
N ALA A 103 3.37 4.74 -8.55
CA ALA A 103 3.53 3.50 -7.81
C ALA A 103 2.37 2.54 -8.10
N LYS A 104 2.69 1.24 -8.17
CA LYS A 104 1.70 0.15 -8.21
C LYS A 104 1.12 -0.12 -6.83
N THR A 105 1.90 0.12 -5.80
CA THR A 105 1.48 0.07 -4.40
C THR A 105 0.52 1.21 -4.12
N ASN A 106 -0.57 0.93 -3.40
CA ASN A 106 -1.50 1.97 -2.99
C ASN A 106 -0.86 2.80 -1.86
N VAL A 107 -0.50 4.04 -2.18
CA VAL A 107 0.17 4.95 -1.24
C VAL A 107 -0.85 5.86 -0.59
N ARG A 108 -0.80 5.92 0.74
CA ARG A 108 -1.51 6.90 1.57
C ARG A 108 -0.49 7.66 2.40
N ALA A 109 -0.87 8.82 2.93
CA ALA A 109 -0.02 9.58 3.83
C ALA A 109 -0.82 10.20 4.96
N LEU A 110 -0.18 10.26 6.12
CA LEU A 110 -0.55 11.14 7.20
C LEU A 110 0.23 12.44 7.01
N MET A 111 -0.48 13.56 6.98
CA MET A 111 0.16 14.86 6.88
C MET A 111 0.77 15.24 8.23
N ASN A 112 2.05 15.58 8.25
CA ASN A 112 2.72 16.07 9.44
C ASN A 112 2.20 17.47 9.83
N ILE A 113 2.18 17.77 11.11
CA ILE A 113 1.84 19.11 11.62
C ILE A 113 2.94 20.15 11.33
N SER A 114 4.17 19.73 11.11
CA SER A 114 5.24 20.56 10.58
C SER A 114 4.96 20.94 9.13
N LYS A 115 5.29 22.16 8.72
CA LYS A 115 5.10 22.66 7.35
C LYS A 115 5.67 21.73 6.28
N PHE A 116 6.85 21.19 6.51
CA PHE A 116 7.62 20.40 5.54
C PHE A 116 7.69 18.91 5.90
N GLY A 117 7.01 18.49 6.97
CA GLY A 117 7.15 17.14 7.47
C GLY A 117 8.52 16.91 8.09
N ILE A 118 9.04 15.69 7.96
CA ILE A 118 10.36 15.29 8.51
C ILE A 118 11.48 15.39 7.46
N VAL A 119 11.24 16.05 6.33
CA VAL A 119 12.25 16.19 5.25
C VAL A 119 13.57 16.74 5.77
N GLU A 120 13.50 17.70 6.68
CA GLU A 120 14.65 18.33 7.30
C GLU A 120 15.15 17.63 8.57
N GLN A 121 14.55 16.46 8.91
CA GLN A 121 14.89 15.64 10.08
C GLN A 121 14.71 16.33 11.44
N ASP A 122 13.93 17.39 11.48
CA ASP A 122 13.69 18.19 12.68
C ASP A 122 12.20 18.18 13.02
N GLU A 123 11.72 17.01 13.45
CA GLU A 123 10.34 16.84 13.88
C GLU A 123 10.09 17.66 15.14
N LEU A 124 9.48 18.84 15.02
CA LEU A 124 8.97 19.61 16.15
C LEU A 124 10.03 20.20 17.11
N ALA A 125 11.33 20.12 16.82
CA ALA A 125 12.35 20.78 17.63
C ALA A 125 12.20 22.32 17.58
N ASP A 126 11.63 22.84 16.49
CA ASP A 126 11.33 24.26 16.30
C ASP A 126 9.82 24.47 16.14
N LEU A 127 9.18 24.97 17.15
CA LEU A 127 7.74 25.24 17.17
C LEU A 127 7.29 26.24 16.11
N SER A 128 8.19 27.13 15.63
CA SER A 128 7.87 28.06 14.54
C SER A 128 7.59 27.37 13.21
N LYS A 129 7.99 26.11 13.06
CA LYS A 129 7.73 25.28 11.89
C LYS A 129 6.38 24.58 11.91
N ILE A 130 5.65 24.65 13.00
CA ILE A 130 4.27 24.12 13.10
C ILE A 130 3.37 25.01 12.26
N ASN A 131 2.57 24.41 11.42
CA ASN A 131 1.53 25.13 10.72
C ASN A 131 0.26 25.17 11.57
N GLU A 132 0.01 26.31 12.21
CA GLU A 132 -1.20 26.53 13.03
C GLU A 132 -2.49 26.55 12.17
N GLU A 133 -2.36 26.77 10.87
CA GLU A 133 -3.49 26.81 9.93
C GLU A 133 -3.65 25.46 9.16
N ILE A 134 -3.37 24.33 9.78
CA ILE A 134 -3.62 23.04 9.14
C ILE A 134 -5.07 22.95 8.75
N ASN A 135 -5.32 23.02 7.46
CA ASN A 135 -6.68 22.88 6.95
C ASN A 135 -7.09 21.42 6.98
N VAL A 136 -7.99 21.09 7.86
CA VAL A 136 -8.50 19.73 8.09
C VAL A 136 -9.36 19.21 6.91
N GLU A 137 -9.72 20.10 5.99
CA GLU A 137 -10.55 19.79 4.80
C GLU A 137 -9.75 19.32 3.56
N ARG A 138 -8.45 19.12 3.67
CA ARG A 138 -7.59 18.72 2.55
C ARG A 138 -7.32 17.23 2.50
#